data_3c94f7e69bc60731cdbba7fb9f29f630
#
_entry.id   3c94f7e69bc60731cdbba7fb9f29f630
#
_cell.length_a   1.000
_cell.length_b   1.000
_cell.length_c   1.000
_cell.angle_alpha   90.00
_cell.angle_beta   90.00
_cell.angle_gamma   90.00
#
_symmetry.space_group_name_H-M   'P 1'
#
loop_
_entity.id
_entity.type
_entity.pdbx_description
1 polymer ?
#
loop_
_entity_poly.entity_id
_entity_poly.type
_entity_poly.pdbx_seq_one_letter_code
_entity_poly.pdbx_strand_id
1 'polypeptide(L)'
;MAGEHIARVFVRKTQYTPDDDLVFFGPPGLLVPEVDEVHVSCVFSWDRKKAERLANVWKGVAPVKIGGPAYPGTGGDEFIPNRYVGHGHVFTSRGCNRKCPFCLVHKQEGGIRELAVIHSGNKIMDNNLLACSRRHVEAVFTMLEGQRDVMLKGGLDIRLFAKWHAERIAGLHLRNLAVAYDTKGVEGDLDRILRLLHGVGIPHGKIHCFVLGGFFDWDTPEKAEQRCRLVLKLGATPSAMCYRGMEETEIRKPVGWRKWAIRWQWQKGIYAMAKREGLETYQGRQKCK
;
A
#
# COMPACT_ATOMS: atom_id res chain seq x y z
N MET A 1 -32.63 -6.47 11.19
CA MET A 1 -31.66 -6.18 12.26
C MET A 1 -31.15 -4.78 12.00
N ALA A 2 -31.35 -3.84 12.93
CA ALA A 2 -30.76 -2.52 12.84
C ALA A 2 -29.23 -2.70 12.79
N GLY A 3 -28.56 -2.09 11.80
CA GLY A 3 -27.11 -2.18 11.70
C GLY A 3 -26.48 -1.49 12.90
N GLU A 4 -25.42 -2.07 13.49
CA GLU A 4 -24.64 -1.45 14.55
C GLU A 4 -24.18 -0.05 14.14
N HIS A 5 -24.56 0.95 14.90
CA HIS A 5 -24.12 2.33 14.70
C HIS A 5 -22.73 2.50 15.34
N ILE A 6 -21.68 2.36 14.56
CA ILE A 6 -20.29 2.42 15.03
C ILE A 6 -19.66 3.77 14.68
N ALA A 7 -19.33 4.55 15.69
CA ALA A 7 -18.47 5.71 15.50
C ALA A 7 -17.02 5.25 15.23
N ARG A 8 -16.44 5.70 14.13
CA ARG A 8 -15.07 5.37 13.74
C ARG A 8 -14.15 6.56 13.91
N VAL A 9 -13.27 6.46 14.89
CA VAL A 9 -12.38 7.54 15.29
C VAL A 9 -10.99 7.28 14.74
N PHE A 10 -10.48 8.16 13.90
CA PHE A 10 -9.16 8.05 13.30
C PHE A 10 -8.20 9.08 13.91
N VAL A 11 -6.97 8.63 14.21
CA VAL A 11 -5.93 9.52 14.76
C VAL A 11 -5.52 10.59 13.76
N ARG A 12 -5.62 10.28 12.45
CA ARG A 12 -5.34 11.20 11.33
C ARG A 12 -6.26 10.92 10.14
N LYS A 13 -6.63 11.97 9.43
CA LYS A 13 -7.22 11.84 8.09
C LYS A 13 -6.12 11.46 7.10
N THR A 14 -6.39 10.45 6.28
CA THR A 14 -5.54 10.03 5.16
C THR A 14 -6.40 9.87 3.91
N GLN A 15 -5.78 9.69 2.74
CA GLN A 15 -6.53 9.39 1.51
C GLN A 15 -7.31 8.06 1.54
N TYR A 16 -7.06 7.23 2.55
CA TYR A 16 -7.72 5.94 2.76
C TYR A 16 -8.85 5.99 3.78
N THR A 17 -8.98 7.08 4.52
CA THR A 17 -9.98 7.22 5.56
C THR A 17 -11.36 7.35 4.92
N PRO A 18 -12.40 6.66 5.43
CA PRO A 18 -13.77 6.85 4.99
C PRO A 18 -14.24 8.29 5.21
N ASP A 19 -15.27 8.71 4.50
CA ASP A 19 -15.82 10.07 4.56
C ASP A 19 -17.35 9.99 4.65
N ASP A 20 -17.85 9.70 5.86
CA ASP A 20 -19.27 9.64 6.18
C ASP A 20 -19.53 10.17 7.61
N ASP A 21 -20.80 10.31 8.00
CA ASP A 21 -21.24 10.99 9.21
C ASP A 21 -20.80 10.32 10.54
N LEU A 22 -20.37 9.05 10.49
CA LEU A 22 -19.86 8.31 11.65
C LEU A 22 -18.33 8.25 11.71
N VAL A 23 -17.63 9.08 10.92
CA VAL A 23 -16.18 9.20 10.91
C VAL A 23 -15.74 10.46 11.65
N PHE A 24 -14.91 10.28 12.68
CA PHE A 24 -14.46 11.35 13.57
C PHE A 24 -12.94 11.45 13.62
N PHE A 25 -12.47 12.66 13.93
CA PHE A 25 -11.07 12.98 14.16
C PHE A 25 -10.93 13.78 15.45
N GLY A 26 -10.12 13.29 16.39
CA GLY A 26 -9.96 13.97 17.68
C GLY A 26 -11.00 13.58 18.74
N PRO A 27 -11.15 14.36 19.82
CA PRO A 27 -12.11 14.11 20.88
C PRO A 27 -13.56 14.27 20.38
N PRO A 28 -14.56 13.70 21.08
CA PRO A 28 -15.96 13.90 20.74
C PRO A 28 -16.33 15.37 20.80
N GLY A 29 -17.09 15.84 19.81
CA GLY A 29 -17.67 17.19 19.79
C GLY A 29 -18.92 17.28 20.67
N LEU A 30 -19.56 18.45 20.67
CA LEU A 30 -20.82 18.68 21.42
C LEU A 30 -22.00 17.88 20.83
N LEU A 31 -21.96 17.60 19.55
CA LEU A 31 -23.00 16.88 18.80
C LEU A 31 -22.42 15.60 18.26
N VAL A 32 -22.46 14.54 19.07
CA VAL A 32 -22.14 13.17 18.63
C VAL A 32 -23.47 12.44 18.48
N PRO A 33 -23.75 11.77 17.35
CA PRO A 33 -24.94 10.96 17.20
C PRO A 33 -24.92 9.80 18.20
N GLU A 34 -26.10 9.26 18.52
CA GLU A 34 -26.23 8.05 19.32
C GLU A 34 -25.57 6.87 18.59
N VAL A 35 -24.65 6.18 19.24
CA VAL A 35 -23.88 5.07 18.68
C VAL A 35 -23.78 3.93 19.68
N ASP A 36 -23.75 2.70 19.15
CA ASP A 36 -23.65 1.49 19.95
C ASP A 36 -22.22 1.24 20.42
N GLU A 37 -21.24 1.53 19.57
CA GLU A 37 -19.81 1.33 19.84
C GLU A 37 -18.96 2.45 19.23
N VAL A 38 -17.75 2.61 19.78
CA VAL A 38 -16.73 3.48 19.25
C VAL A 38 -15.49 2.67 18.88
N HIS A 39 -15.05 2.73 17.60
CA HIS A 39 -13.85 2.06 17.14
C HIS A 39 -12.74 3.08 16.87
N VAL A 40 -11.69 3.09 17.70
CA VAL A 40 -10.52 3.93 17.49
C VAL A 40 -9.51 3.21 16.60
N SER A 41 -9.31 3.72 15.38
CA SER A 41 -8.43 3.14 14.38
C SER A 41 -7.07 3.83 14.35
N CYS A 42 -5.99 3.06 14.56
CA CYS A 42 -4.61 3.51 14.51
C CYS A 42 -3.83 2.78 13.41
N VAL A 43 -3.33 3.54 12.44
CA VAL A 43 -2.59 2.98 11.29
C VAL A 43 -1.09 2.86 11.60
N PHE A 44 -0.52 3.84 12.29
CA PHE A 44 0.92 3.94 12.51
C PHE A 44 1.30 3.65 13.95
N SER A 45 2.34 2.85 14.18
CA SER A 45 2.80 2.46 15.52
C SER A 45 3.17 3.66 16.40
N TRP A 46 3.75 4.70 15.83
CA TRP A 46 4.09 5.95 16.54
C TRP A 46 2.89 6.82 16.96
N ASP A 47 1.69 6.51 16.50
CA ASP A 47 0.45 7.17 16.88
C ASP A 47 -0.33 6.44 17.99
N ARG A 48 0.17 5.29 18.50
CA ARG A 48 -0.51 4.48 19.53
C ARG A 48 -0.90 5.28 20.75
N LYS A 49 0.03 6.07 21.33
CA LYS A 49 -0.26 6.91 22.49
C LYS A 49 -1.39 7.91 22.24
N LYS A 50 -1.51 8.43 21.00
CA LYS A 50 -2.63 9.31 20.62
C LYS A 50 -3.92 8.55 20.52
N ALA A 51 -3.89 7.34 19.92
CA ALA A 51 -5.05 6.48 19.82
C ALA A 51 -5.59 6.08 21.18
N GLU A 52 -4.72 5.74 22.14
CA GLU A 52 -5.09 5.41 23.52
C GLU A 52 -5.74 6.58 24.26
N ARG A 53 -5.19 7.80 24.08
CA ARG A 53 -5.82 9.01 24.62
C ARG A 53 -7.21 9.25 24.04
N LEU A 54 -7.37 9.11 22.72
CA LEU A 54 -8.66 9.22 22.06
C LEU A 54 -9.64 8.15 22.58
N ALA A 55 -9.20 6.90 22.69
CA ALA A 55 -10.02 5.83 23.24
C ALA A 55 -10.52 6.16 24.66
N ASN A 56 -9.67 6.72 25.52
CA ASN A 56 -10.07 7.12 26.86
C ASN A 56 -11.12 8.24 26.87
N VAL A 57 -10.98 9.24 26.01
CA VAL A 57 -11.93 10.38 25.95
C VAL A 57 -13.29 9.89 25.38
N TRP A 58 -13.29 8.99 24.41
CA TRP A 58 -14.50 8.48 23.78
C TRP A 58 -15.29 7.47 24.65
N LYS A 59 -14.70 6.94 25.74
CA LYS A 59 -15.41 6.06 26.71
C LYS A 59 -16.65 6.73 27.35
N GLY A 60 -16.70 8.05 27.36
CA GLY A 60 -17.86 8.80 27.83
C GLY A 60 -19.04 8.79 26.85
N VAL A 61 -18.86 8.33 25.63
CA VAL A 61 -19.91 8.27 24.59
C VAL A 61 -20.51 6.87 24.50
N ALA A 62 -19.70 5.84 24.29
CA ALA A 62 -20.12 4.43 24.17
C ALA A 62 -18.93 3.50 24.45
N PRO A 63 -19.14 2.15 24.53
CA PRO A 63 -18.06 1.17 24.66
C PRO A 63 -17.01 1.36 23.55
N VAL A 64 -15.70 1.36 23.92
CA VAL A 64 -14.60 1.65 22.99
C VAL A 64 -13.79 0.40 22.67
N LYS A 65 -13.59 0.12 21.39
CA LYS A 65 -12.59 -0.81 20.87
C LYS A 65 -11.45 -0.02 20.21
N ILE A 66 -10.20 -0.43 20.45
CA ILE A 66 -9.03 0.15 19.81
C ILE A 66 -8.38 -0.90 18.91
N GLY A 67 -7.98 -0.49 17.70
CA GLY A 67 -7.42 -1.41 16.72
C GLY A 67 -6.78 -0.73 15.53
N GLY A 68 -6.67 -1.46 14.44
CA GLY A 68 -6.04 -1.02 13.18
C GLY A 68 -4.61 -1.55 13.02
N PRO A 69 -3.95 -1.28 11.88
CA PRO A 69 -2.64 -1.84 11.54
C PRO A 69 -1.51 -1.62 12.55
N ALA A 70 -1.65 -0.66 13.46
CA ALA A 70 -0.70 -0.43 14.54
C ALA A 70 -0.78 -1.47 15.66
N TYR A 71 -1.87 -2.23 15.76
CA TYR A 71 -2.10 -3.22 16.81
C TYR A 71 -2.11 -4.65 16.23
N PRO A 72 -1.52 -5.64 16.92
CA PRO A 72 -1.55 -7.03 16.47
C PRO A 72 -2.98 -7.61 16.53
N GLY A 73 -3.25 -8.59 15.66
CA GLY A 73 -4.53 -9.33 15.67
C GLY A 73 -5.73 -8.58 15.08
N THR A 74 -5.53 -7.43 14.43
CA THR A 74 -6.62 -6.60 13.91
C THR A 74 -6.99 -6.88 12.45
N GLY A 75 -6.35 -7.85 11.80
CA GLY A 75 -6.68 -8.34 10.45
C GLY A 75 -7.70 -9.47 10.53
N GLY A 76 -9.00 -9.16 10.70
CA GLY A 76 -10.08 -10.15 10.72
C GLY A 76 -10.22 -10.92 9.41
N ASP A 77 -11.02 -12.00 9.45
CA ASP A 77 -11.32 -12.85 8.29
C ASP A 77 -12.45 -12.28 7.42
N GLU A 78 -13.03 -11.15 7.81
CA GLU A 78 -14.08 -10.45 7.09
C GLU A 78 -13.65 -9.01 6.78
N PHE A 79 -13.89 -8.60 5.54
CA PHE A 79 -13.72 -7.22 5.10
C PHE A 79 -15.10 -6.60 4.86
N ILE A 80 -15.38 -5.49 5.53
CA ILE A 80 -16.61 -4.73 5.33
C ILE A 80 -16.26 -3.45 4.58
N PRO A 81 -16.76 -3.29 3.34
CA PRO A 81 -16.51 -2.07 2.55
C PRO A 81 -16.91 -0.81 3.30
N ASN A 82 -16.12 0.24 3.14
CA ASN A 82 -16.32 1.57 3.72
C ASN A 82 -16.29 1.64 5.27
N ARG A 83 -16.11 0.53 5.99
CA ARG A 83 -16.06 0.57 7.46
C ARG A 83 -14.81 1.29 7.96
N TYR A 84 -13.60 0.87 7.52
CA TYR A 84 -12.33 1.46 7.97
C TYR A 84 -11.48 2.02 6.84
N VAL A 85 -11.85 1.75 5.58
CA VAL A 85 -11.21 2.30 4.39
C VAL A 85 -12.26 2.89 3.46
N GLY A 86 -11.94 4.01 2.83
CA GLY A 86 -12.87 4.77 2.00
C GLY A 86 -13.26 4.04 0.72
N HIS A 87 -14.24 4.60 0.04
CA HIS A 87 -14.88 4.02 -1.13
C HIS A 87 -13.90 3.52 -2.20
N GLY A 88 -14.22 2.36 -2.74
CA GLY A 88 -13.44 1.67 -3.78
C GLY A 88 -12.21 0.93 -3.29
N HIS A 89 -11.80 1.09 -2.02
CA HIS A 89 -10.71 0.30 -1.43
C HIS A 89 -11.25 -1.05 -0.95
N VAL A 90 -10.60 -2.12 -1.37
CA VAL A 90 -10.98 -3.48 -0.99
C VAL A 90 -9.76 -4.32 -0.63
N PHE A 91 -9.97 -5.19 0.35
CA PHE A 91 -9.10 -6.33 0.63
C PHE A 91 -9.80 -7.58 0.15
N THR A 92 -9.09 -8.42 -0.58
CA THR A 92 -9.58 -9.73 -1.04
C THR A 92 -8.84 -10.87 -0.35
N SER A 93 -7.69 -10.54 0.24
CA SER A 93 -6.87 -11.42 1.06
C SER A 93 -6.19 -10.66 2.18
N ARG A 94 -5.75 -11.39 3.21
CA ARG A 94 -5.01 -10.85 4.35
C ARG A 94 -3.76 -11.67 4.59
N GLY A 95 -2.75 -11.05 5.23
CA GLY A 95 -1.51 -11.72 5.58
C GLY A 95 -0.54 -11.85 4.41
N CYS A 96 0.58 -12.54 4.63
CA CYS A 96 1.60 -12.76 3.61
C CYS A 96 2.50 -13.94 4.00
N ASN A 97 2.82 -14.80 3.04
CA ASN A 97 3.74 -15.94 3.27
C ASN A 97 5.22 -15.51 3.30
N ARG A 98 5.53 -14.26 2.96
CA ARG A 98 6.88 -13.72 3.04
C ARG A 98 7.20 -13.29 4.48
N LYS A 99 8.38 -13.68 4.93
CA LYS A 99 8.91 -13.28 6.25
C LYS A 99 9.98 -12.19 6.09
N CYS A 100 9.66 -11.13 5.33
CA CYS A 100 10.59 -10.02 5.11
C CYS A 100 10.92 -9.36 6.47
N PRO A 101 12.21 -9.19 6.84
CA PRO A 101 12.58 -8.75 8.19
C PRO A 101 12.11 -7.34 8.54
N PHE A 102 11.92 -6.49 7.53
CA PHE A 102 11.42 -5.12 7.67
C PHE A 102 9.88 -5.02 7.70
N CYS A 103 9.16 -6.11 7.40
CA CYS A 103 7.70 -6.08 7.21
C CYS A 103 6.98 -6.65 8.45
N LEU A 104 5.92 -5.98 8.85
CA LEU A 104 5.11 -6.37 10.00
C LEU A 104 3.96 -7.32 9.65
N VAL A 105 3.60 -7.43 8.38
CA VAL A 105 2.40 -8.18 7.95
C VAL A 105 2.41 -9.62 8.48
N HIS A 106 3.50 -10.35 8.27
CA HIS A 106 3.59 -11.75 8.73
C HIS A 106 3.55 -11.91 10.26
N LYS A 107 3.93 -10.85 11.00
CA LYS A 107 3.89 -10.83 12.47
C LYS A 107 2.51 -10.46 13.02
N GLN A 108 1.78 -9.62 12.30
CA GLN A 108 0.49 -9.08 12.74
C GLN A 108 -0.71 -9.85 12.18
N GLU A 109 -0.63 -10.25 10.91
CA GLU A 109 -1.73 -10.88 10.18
C GLU A 109 -1.48 -12.36 9.88
N GLY A 110 -0.25 -12.85 10.07
CA GLY A 110 0.12 -14.25 9.79
C GLY A 110 0.32 -14.56 8.30
N GLY A 111 0.11 -15.83 7.92
CA GLY A 111 0.18 -16.30 6.55
C GLY A 111 -0.95 -15.77 5.68
N ILE A 112 -0.84 -16.00 4.36
CA ILE A 112 -1.87 -15.57 3.41
C ILE A 112 -3.19 -16.27 3.70
N ARG A 113 -4.29 -15.52 3.71
CA ARG A 113 -5.67 -16.01 3.81
C ARG A 113 -6.52 -15.30 2.77
N GLU A 114 -7.17 -16.07 1.93
CA GLU A 114 -8.16 -15.58 0.97
C GLU A 114 -9.48 -15.30 1.70
N LEU A 115 -10.07 -14.15 1.46
CA LEU A 115 -11.37 -13.83 2.02
C LEU A 115 -12.47 -14.55 1.24
N ALA A 116 -13.49 -15.04 1.94
CA ALA A 116 -14.59 -15.80 1.33
C ALA A 116 -15.41 -14.97 0.34
N VAL A 117 -15.49 -13.64 0.58
CA VAL A 117 -16.25 -12.71 -0.26
C VAL A 117 -15.29 -11.70 -0.89
N ILE A 118 -15.30 -11.62 -2.21
CA ILE A 118 -14.60 -10.58 -2.98
C ILE A 118 -15.61 -9.47 -3.25
N HIS A 119 -15.52 -8.40 -2.47
CA HIS A 119 -16.36 -7.22 -2.67
C HIS A 119 -15.92 -6.42 -3.89
N SER A 120 -16.87 -5.73 -4.52
CA SER A 120 -16.60 -4.82 -5.64
C SER A 120 -15.78 -3.62 -5.19
N GLY A 121 -14.75 -3.26 -5.97
CA GLY A 121 -13.94 -2.08 -5.75
C GLY A 121 -12.80 -2.00 -6.77
N ASN A 122 -12.22 -0.82 -6.89
CA ASN A 122 -11.20 -0.55 -7.90
C ASN A 122 -9.79 -0.31 -7.34
N LYS A 123 -9.61 -0.39 -6.01
CA LYS A 123 -8.32 -0.15 -5.35
C LYS A 123 -7.99 -1.34 -4.45
N ILE A 124 -7.22 -2.28 -4.99
CA ILE A 124 -6.81 -3.48 -4.27
C ILE A 124 -5.71 -3.14 -3.26
N MET A 125 -5.97 -3.49 -2.00
CA MET A 125 -5.13 -3.17 -0.84
C MET A 125 -4.44 -4.41 -0.24
N ASP A 126 -4.57 -5.57 -0.86
CA ASP A 126 -4.02 -6.83 -0.38
C ASP A 126 -2.52 -6.73 -0.09
N ASN A 127 -2.07 -7.34 1.00
CA ASN A 127 -0.65 -7.33 1.36
C ASN A 127 0.23 -8.07 0.35
N ASN A 128 -0.29 -9.14 -0.27
CA ASN A 128 0.39 -9.89 -1.33
C ASN A 128 -0.63 -10.70 -2.15
N LEU A 129 -1.38 -10.05 -3.02
CA LEU A 129 -2.40 -10.69 -3.86
C LEU A 129 -1.85 -11.89 -4.64
N LEU A 130 -0.63 -11.78 -5.17
CA LEU A 130 -0.04 -12.85 -6.01
C LEU A 130 0.37 -14.10 -5.22
N ALA A 131 0.35 -14.06 -3.88
CA ALA A 131 0.57 -15.24 -3.04
C ALA A 131 -0.72 -16.06 -2.80
N CYS A 132 -1.87 -15.58 -3.25
CA CYS A 132 -3.14 -16.29 -3.25
C CYS A 132 -3.16 -17.40 -4.32
N SER A 133 -4.14 -18.28 -4.23
CA SER A 133 -4.38 -19.29 -5.25
C SER A 133 -4.67 -18.63 -6.62
N ARG A 134 -4.33 -19.32 -7.69
CA ARG A 134 -4.64 -18.83 -9.05
C ARG A 134 -6.13 -18.55 -9.21
N ARG A 135 -6.99 -19.42 -8.66
CA ARG A 135 -8.45 -19.25 -8.68
C ARG A 135 -8.87 -17.91 -8.06
N HIS A 136 -8.30 -17.58 -6.91
CA HIS A 136 -8.61 -16.33 -6.22
C HIS A 136 -8.12 -15.11 -7.01
N VAL A 137 -6.88 -15.13 -7.50
CA VAL A 137 -6.33 -14.02 -8.30
C VAL A 137 -7.14 -13.79 -9.57
N GLU A 138 -7.55 -14.88 -10.26
CA GLU A 138 -8.44 -14.79 -11.44
C GLU A 138 -9.81 -14.18 -11.08
N ALA A 139 -10.42 -14.57 -9.97
CA ALA A 139 -11.68 -14.01 -9.51
C ALA A 139 -11.56 -12.50 -9.19
N VAL A 140 -10.44 -12.07 -8.59
CA VAL A 140 -10.15 -10.65 -8.35
C VAL A 140 -10.00 -9.90 -9.68
N PHE A 141 -9.27 -10.42 -10.65
CA PHE A 141 -9.16 -9.78 -11.96
C PHE A 141 -10.50 -9.70 -12.69
N THR A 142 -11.31 -10.74 -12.60
CA THR A 142 -12.67 -10.72 -13.19
C THR A 142 -13.56 -9.65 -12.54
N MET A 143 -13.50 -9.50 -11.23
CA MET A 143 -14.18 -8.39 -10.54
C MET A 143 -13.68 -7.02 -11.02
N LEU A 144 -12.37 -6.87 -11.28
CA LEU A 144 -11.75 -5.63 -11.71
C LEU A 144 -12.06 -5.25 -13.17
N GLU A 145 -12.40 -6.20 -14.04
CA GLU A 145 -12.79 -5.91 -15.46
C GLU A 145 -13.97 -4.98 -15.55
N GLY A 146 -14.92 -5.06 -14.61
CA GLY A 146 -16.05 -4.14 -14.52
C GLY A 146 -15.76 -2.77 -13.88
N GLN A 147 -14.51 -2.53 -13.44
CA GLN A 147 -14.13 -1.32 -12.70
C GLN A 147 -13.37 -0.33 -13.59
N ARG A 148 -13.51 0.97 -13.29
CA ARG A 148 -12.67 2.03 -13.87
C ARG A 148 -11.61 2.49 -12.87
N ASP A 149 -10.53 3.10 -13.39
CA ASP A 149 -9.43 3.64 -12.56
C ASP A 149 -8.84 2.60 -11.59
N VAL A 150 -8.64 1.38 -12.08
CA VAL A 150 -8.14 0.25 -11.29
C VAL A 150 -6.74 0.57 -10.75
N MET A 151 -6.55 0.34 -9.46
CA MET A 151 -5.29 0.54 -8.75
C MET A 151 -4.89 -0.72 -7.97
N LEU A 152 -3.75 -1.31 -8.30
CA LEU A 152 -3.16 -2.42 -7.56
C LEU A 152 -2.12 -1.84 -6.58
N LYS A 153 -2.57 -1.44 -5.38
CA LYS A 153 -1.80 -0.62 -4.43
C LYS A 153 -0.97 -1.41 -3.42
N GLY A 154 -1.38 -2.64 -3.10
CA GLY A 154 -0.74 -3.45 -2.06
C GLY A 154 0.69 -3.91 -2.40
N GLY A 155 1.13 -3.70 -3.63
CA GLY A 155 2.42 -4.16 -4.14
C GLY A 155 2.33 -5.60 -4.65
N LEU A 156 2.63 -5.78 -5.93
CA LEU A 156 2.69 -7.09 -6.55
C LEU A 156 4.07 -7.71 -6.27
N ASP A 157 4.11 -8.92 -5.72
CA ASP A 157 5.38 -9.63 -5.48
C ASP A 157 6.02 -10.01 -6.82
N ILE A 158 7.11 -9.33 -7.16
CA ILE A 158 7.80 -9.47 -8.45
C ILE A 158 8.28 -10.89 -8.72
N ARG A 159 8.55 -11.68 -7.67
CA ARG A 159 9.02 -13.07 -7.77
C ARG A 159 7.91 -14.05 -8.16
N LEU A 160 6.65 -13.71 -7.84
CA LEU A 160 5.46 -14.50 -8.16
C LEU A 160 4.80 -14.07 -9.46
N PHE A 161 5.24 -12.95 -10.03
CA PHE A 161 4.62 -12.37 -11.21
C PHE A 161 4.94 -13.20 -12.46
N ALA A 162 3.92 -13.67 -13.15
CA ALA A 162 4.00 -14.47 -14.37
C ALA A 162 3.37 -13.73 -15.56
N LYS A 163 3.60 -14.22 -16.77
CA LYS A 163 3.11 -13.63 -18.03
C LYS A 163 1.59 -13.44 -18.02
N TRP A 164 0.84 -14.44 -17.55
CA TRP A 164 -0.62 -14.37 -17.50
C TRP A 164 -1.15 -13.23 -16.62
N HIS A 165 -0.42 -12.84 -15.57
CA HIS A 165 -0.79 -11.67 -14.77
C HIS A 165 -0.70 -10.38 -15.61
N ALA A 166 0.35 -10.23 -16.43
CA ALA A 166 0.49 -9.08 -17.31
C ALA A 166 -0.64 -9.02 -18.35
N GLU A 167 -0.99 -10.18 -18.93
CA GLU A 167 -2.08 -10.30 -19.90
C GLU A 167 -3.44 -9.92 -19.28
N ARG A 168 -3.74 -10.37 -18.05
CA ARG A 168 -4.97 -9.99 -17.34
C ARG A 168 -4.99 -8.49 -17.01
N ILE A 169 -3.87 -7.94 -16.53
CA ILE A 169 -3.74 -6.52 -16.21
C ILE A 169 -3.91 -5.64 -17.47
N ALA A 170 -3.47 -6.09 -18.63
CA ALA A 170 -3.63 -5.35 -19.87
C ALA A 170 -5.11 -5.13 -20.27
N GLY A 171 -6.00 -6.05 -19.89
CA GLY A 171 -7.45 -5.94 -20.09
C GLY A 171 -8.17 -4.99 -19.13
N LEU A 172 -7.50 -4.48 -18.10
CA LEU A 172 -8.11 -3.63 -17.10
C LEU A 172 -8.06 -2.14 -17.49
N HIS A 173 -9.05 -1.38 -17.05
CA HIS A 173 -8.96 0.09 -17.04
C HIS A 173 -7.98 0.56 -15.96
N LEU A 174 -6.71 0.15 -16.12
CA LEU A 174 -5.65 0.38 -15.14
C LEU A 174 -5.32 1.88 -15.02
N ARG A 175 -5.37 2.41 -13.79
CA ARG A 175 -4.82 3.70 -13.43
C ARG A 175 -3.35 3.58 -13.06
N ASN A 176 -3.02 2.70 -12.11
CA ASN A 176 -1.65 2.35 -11.77
C ASN A 176 -1.56 1.00 -11.05
N LEU A 177 -0.36 0.46 -11.04
CA LEU A 177 0.03 -0.68 -10.21
C LEU A 177 1.33 -0.39 -9.46
N ALA A 178 1.53 -1.09 -8.36
CA ALA A 178 2.73 -0.98 -7.55
C ALA A 178 3.49 -2.32 -7.49
N VAL A 179 4.80 -2.23 -7.59
CA VAL A 179 5.76 -3.31 -7.33
C VAL A 179 6.78 -2.84 -6.30
N ALA A 180 7.63 -3.71 -5.79
CA ALA A 180 8.62 -3.35 -4.80
C ALA A 180 10.03 -3.86 -5.15
N TYR A 181 11.03 -3.02 -4.89
CA TYR A 181 12.45 -3.33 -4.97
C TYR A 181 13.11 -3.03 -3.62
N ASP A 182 12.88 -3.92 -2.66
CA ASP A 182 13.25 -3.69 -1.27
C ASP A 182 14.58 -4.35 -0.86
N THR A 183 15.04 -5.35 -1.63
CA THR A 183 16.23 -6.13 -1.29
C THR A 183 17.15 -6.29 -2.50
N LYS A 184 18.42 -6.64 -2.23
CA LYS A 184 19.37 -7.05 -3.27
C LYS A 184 18.97 -8.39 -3.89
N GLY A 185 19.43 -8.63 -5.11
CA GLY A 185 19.30 -9.92 -5.81
C GLY A 185 17.94 -10.14 -6.48
N VAL A 186 17.09 -9.12 -6.51
CA VAL A 186 15.78 -9.18 -7.20
C VAL A 186 15.74 -8.31 -8.47
N GLU A 187 16.88 -7.78 -8.89
CA GLU A 187 17.01 -6.91 -10.07
C GLU A 187 16.57 -7.64 -11.35
N GLY A 188 16.93 -8.92 -11.48
CA GLY A 188 16.52 -9.76 -12.61
C GLY A 188 15.00 -9.99 -12.63
N ASP A 189 14.39 -10.21 -11.48
CA ASP A 189 12.92 -10.33 -11.38
C ASP A 189 12.25 -9.02 -11.74
N LEU A 190 12.75 -7.88 -11.26
CA LEU A 190 12.23 -6.57 -11.59
C LEU A 190 12.30 -6.29 -13.10
N ASP A 191 13.45 -6.52 -13.73
CA ASP A 191 13.61 -6.36 -15.17
C ASP A 191 12.66 -7.27 -15.95
N ARG A 192 12.56 -8.54 -15.56
CA ARG A 192 11.65 -9.53 -16.17
C ARG A 192 10.20 -9.05 -16.14
N ILE A 193 9.69 -8.61 -14.98
CA ILE A 193 8.29 -8.19 -14.89
C ILE A 193 8.02 -6.89 -15.63
N LEU A 194 8.96 -5.94 -15.60
CA LEU A 194 8.79 -4.69 -16.33
C LEU A 194 8.75 -4.93 -17.83
N ARG A 195 9.57 -5.86 -18.35
CA ARG A 195 9.48 -6.30 -19.77
C ARG A 195 8.14 -6.95 -20.09
N LEU A 196 7.57 -7.78 -19.19
CA LEU A 196 6.24 -8.38 -19.38
C LEU A 196 5.15 -7.31 -19.43
N LEU A 197 5.16 -6.36 -18.49
CA LEU A 197 4.18 -5.27 -18.44
C LEU A 197 4.26 -4.35 -19.67
N HIS A 198 5.47 -3.97 -20.07
CA HIS A 198 5.67 -3.16 -21.28
C HIS A 198 5.31 -3.94 -22.55
N GLY A 199 5.59 -5.25 -22.57
CA GLY A 199 5.27 -6.12 -23.69
C GLY A 199 3.78 -6.22 -24.00
N VAL A 200 2.93 -6.07 -22.96
CA VAL A 200 1.46 -6.01 -23.10
C VAL A 200 0.92 -4.58 -23.17
N GLY A 201 1.78 -3.57 -23.33
CA GLY A 201 1.37 -2.18 -23.57
C GLY A 201 1.14 -1.32 -22.33
N ILE A 202 1.50 -1.78 -21.12
CA ILE A 202 1.37 -0.94 -19.92
C ILE A 202 2.48 0.14 -19.94
N PRO A 203 2.12 1.44 -19.96
CA PRO A 203 3.10 2.51 -20.01
C PRO A 203 3.81 2.70 -18.67
N HIS A 204 5.09 3.12 -18.74
CA HIS A 204 5.95 3.33 -17.57
C HIS A 204 5.31 4.23 -16.48
N GLY A 205 4.57 5.26 -16.86
CA GLY A 205 3.91 6.17 -15.91
C GLY A 205 2.79 5.53 -15.08
N LYS A 206 2.31 4.33 -15.44
CA LYS A 206 1.34 3.56 -14.66
C LYS A 206 1.99 2.55 -13.72
N ILE A 207 3.31 2.34 -13.80
CA ILE A 207 4.04 1.38 -12.99
C ILE A 207 4.83 2.12 -11.93
N HIS A 208 4.48 1.93 -10.67
CA HIS A 208 5.19 2.47 -9.52
C HIS A 208 6.05 1.38 -8.89
N CYS A 209 7.28 1.71 -8.52
CA CYS A 209 8.16 0.78 -7.84
C CYS A 209 8.60 1.38 -6.50
N PHE A 210 8.15 0.79 -5.41
CA PHE A 210 8.63 1.16 -4.08
C PHE A 210 10.09 0.72 -3.92
N VAL A 211 10.91 1.62 -3.39
CA VAL A 211 12.31 1.35 -3.06
C VAL A 211 12.50 1.60 -1.58
N LEU A 212 12.68 0.52 -0.80
CA LEU A 212 12.95 0.61 0.63
C LEU A 212 14.37 1.12 0.85
N GLY A 213 14.54 2.07 1.76
CA GLY A 213 15.85 2.59 2.15
C GLY A 213 16.03 2.66 3.67
N GLY A 214 17.24 2.38 4.15
CA GLY A 214 17.63 2.58 5.53
C GLY A 214 17.16 1.52 6.52
N PHE A 215 16.89 0.30 6.08
CA PHE A 215 16.63 -0.85 6.97
C PHE A 215 17.87 -1.71 7.15
N PHE A 216 18.55 -2.04 6.07
CA PHE A 216 19.70 -2.96 6.11
C PHE A 216 21.00 -2.22 6.42
N ASP A 217 21.92 -2.84 7.17
CA ASP A 217 23.22 -2.25 7.50
C ASP A 217 24.11 -1.97 6.28
N TRP A 218 23.90 -2.75 5.21
CA TRP A 218 24.63 -2.55 3.94
C TRP A 218 24.09 -1.37 3.12
N ASP A 219 22.91 -0.82 3.47
CA ASP A 219 22.24 0.20 2.68
C ASP A 219 22.71 1.61 3.05
N THR A 220 22.86 2.44 2.04
CA THR A 220 23.18 3.87 2.18
C THR A 220 22.28 4.68 1.27
N PRO A 221 22.12 6.00 1.52
CA PRO A 221 21.36 6.87 0.61
C PRO A 221 21.83 6.78 -0.85
N GLU A 222 23.14 6.62 -1.11
CA GLU A 222 23.73 6.51 -2.44
C GLU A 222 23.33 5.18 -3.11
N LYS A 223 23.34 4.06 -2.37
CA LYS A 223 22.87 2.76 -2.89
C LYS A 223 21.38 2.75 -3.15
N ALA A 224 20.60 3.40 -2.30
CA ALA A 224 19.16 3.58 -2.52
C ALA A 224 18.88 4.48 -3.74
N GLU A 225 19.71 5.52 -3.95
CA GLU A 225 19.69 6.36 -5.15
C GLU A 225 19.97 5.53 -6.42
N GLN A 226 20.96 4.64 -6.40
CA GLN A 226 21.28 3.77 -7.53
C GLN A 226 20.08 2.84 -7.86
N ARG A 227 19.39 2.30 -6.85
CA ARG A 227 18.17 1.50 -7.07
C ARG A 227 17.05 2.31 -7.70
N CYS A 228 16.83 3.55 -7.27
CA CYS A 228 15.85 4.45 -7.89
C CYS A 228 16.18 4.74 -9.36
N ARG A 229 17.45 4.98 -9.67
CA ARG A 229 17.92 5.19 -11.06
C ARG A 229 17.73 3.94 -11.92
N LEU A 230 18.02 2.75 -11.38
CA LEU A 230 17.75 1.49 -12.08
C LEU A 230 16.26 1.32 -12.38
N VAL A 231 15.38 1.60 -11.43
CA VAL A 231 13.93 1.57 -11.64
C VAL A 231 13.48 2.48 -12.78
N LEU A 232 14.00 3.71 -12.85
CA LEU A 232 13.74 4.64 -13.98
C LEU A 232 14.22 4.08 -15.32
N LYS A 233 15.43 3.54 -15.36
CA LYS A 233 16.02 2.94 -16.56
C LYS A 233 15.22 1.76 -17.06
N LEU A 234 14.68 0.93 -16.14
CA LEU A 234 13.87 -0.24 -16.47
C LEU A 234 12.40 0.11 -16.81
N GLY A 235 11.97 1.36 -16.64
CA GLY A 235 10.66 1.81 -17.07
C GLY A 235 9.56 1.72 -16.01
N ALA A 236 9.90 2.04 -14.77
CA ALA A 236 8.91 2.29 -13.73
C ALA A 236 9.21 3.61 -13.01
N THR A 237 8.22 4.15 -12.31
CA THR A 237 8.38 5.35 -11.49
C THR A 237 8.81 4.95 -10.09
N PRO A 238 10.04 5.26 -9.65
CA PRO A 238 10.48 4.93 -8.29
C PRO A 238 9.74 5.76 -7.25
N SER A 239 9.51 5.16 -6.09
CA SER A 239 8.92 5.81 -4.92
C SER A 239 9.71 5.43 -3.67
N ALA A 240 10.43 6.40 -3.11
CA ALA A 240 11.27 6.19 -1.94
C ALA A 240 10.42 5.86 -0.71
N MET A 241 10.72 4.73 -0.07
CA MET A 241 10.17 4.33 1.22
C MET A 241 11.29 4.28 2.27
N CYS A 242 11.46 5.36 3.01
CA CYS A 242 12.42 5.38 4.11
C CYS A 242 11.87 4.53 5.27
N TYR A 243 12.60 3.47 5.61
CA TYR A 243 12.23 2.64 6.76
C TYR A 243 12.14 3.48 8.03
N ARG A 244 11.08 3.28 8.78
CA ARG A 244 10.89 3.84 10.12
C ARG A 244 10.73 2.68 11.06
N GLY A 245 11.56 2.63 12.10
CA GLY A 245 11.44 1.63 13.15
C GLY A 245 10.07 1.69 13.84
N MET A 246 9.79 0.71 14.67
CA MET A 246 8.52 0.62 15.40
C MET A 246 8.43 1.59 16.59
N GLU A 247 9.57 2.07 17.08
CA GLU A 247 9.65 2.93 18.25
C GLU A 247 9.72 4.42 17.89
N GLU A 248 9.12 5.28 18.72
CA GLU A 248 9.11 6.74 18.54
C GLU A 248 10.52 7.36 18.42
N THR A 249 11.51 6.74 19.03
CA THR A 249 12.92 7.17 19.07
C THR A 249 13.63 7.00 17.71
N GLU A 250 13.18 6.10 16.86
CA GLU A 250 13.80 5.80 15.55
C GLU A 250 13.34 6.74 14.41
N ILE A 251 12.49 7.72 14.69
CA ILE A 251 11.84 8.55 13.66
C ILE A 251 12.80 9.54 12.98
N ARG A 252 13.92 9.89 13.60
CA ARG A 252 14.91 10.82 13.02
C ARG A 252 15.94 10.08 12.18
N LYS A 253 15.64 9.91 10.91
CA LYS A 253 16.65 9.41 9.96
C LYS A 253 17.76 10.45 9.76
N PRO A 254 19.02 10.01 9.55
CA PRO A 254 20.12 10.88 9.16
C PRO A 254 19.77 11.75 7.95
N VAL A 255 20.40 12.93 7.85
CA VAL A 255 20.11 13.95 6.82
C VAL A 255 20.10 13.37 5.41
N GLY A 256 21.04 12.47 5.10
CA GLY A 256 21.14 11.83 3.77
C GLY A 256 19.86 11.06 3.39
N TRP A 257 19.29 10.28 4.29
CA TRP A 257 18.04 9.55 4.06
C TRP A 257 16.85 10.46 3.82
N ARG A 258 16.78 11.56 4.55
CA ARG A 258 15.71 12.56 4.36
C ARG A 258 15.81 13.22 2.99
N LYS A 259 17.02 13.61 2.55
CA LYS A 259 17.24 14.20 1.22
C LYS A 259 16.85 13.21 0.13
N TRP A 260 17.31 11.96 0.23
CA TRP A 260 16.95 10.90 -0.71
C TRP A 260 15.42 10.68 -0.79
N ALA A 261 14.75 10.55 0.35
CA ALA A 261 13.30 10.34 0.39
C ALA A 261 12.54 11.50 -0.26
N ILE A 262 12.88 12.74 0.06
CA ILE A 262 12.24 13.93 -0.55
C ILE A 262 12.45 13.92 -2.06
N ARG A 263 13.65 13.63 -2.54
CA ARG A 263 13.99 13.60 -3.97
C ARG A 263 13.13 12.61 -4.76
N TRP A 264 12.90 11.41 -4.21
CA TRP A 264 12.26 10.31 -4.91
C TRP A 264 10.80 10.06 -4.50
N GLN A 265 10.23 10.89 -3.65
CA GLN A 265 8.84 10.73 -3.19
C GLN A 265 7.81 11.44 -4.08
N TRP A 266 8.22 12.44 -4.86
CA TRP A 266 7.34 13.27 -5.69
C TRP A 266 7.23 12.76 -7.13
N GLN A 267 6.28 11.87 -7.38
CA GLN A 267 6.09 11.22 -8.67
C GLN A 267 5.94 12.19 -9.86
N LYS A 268 5.23 13.31 -9.70
CA LYS A 268 5.01 14.28 -10.78
C LYS A 268 6.30 15.00 -11.25
N GLY A 269 7.29 15.11 -10.38
CA GLY A 269 8.56 15.80 -10.69
C GLY A 269 9.71 14.88 -11.10
N ILE A 270 9.58 13.56 -10.93
CA ILE A 270 10.70 12.62 -11.09
C ILE A 270 11.23 12.60 -12.53
N TYR A 271 10.35 12.54 -13.53
CA TYR A 271 10.79 12.54 -14.95
C TYR A 271 11.37 13.89 -15.38
N ALA A 272 10.81 15.01 -14.88
CA ALA A 272 11.37 16.33 -15.15
C ALA A 272 12.76 16.50 -14.51
N MET A 273 12.92 16.01 -13.28
CA MET A 273 14.21 15.96 -12.60
C MET A 273 15.19 15.07 -13.37
N ALA A 274 14.78 13.86 -13.75
CA ALA A 274 15.62 12.93 -14.50
C ALA A 274 16.10 13.54 -15.82
N LYS A 275 15.23 14.20 -16.58
CA LYS A 275 15.58 14.90 -17.82
C LYS A 275 16.60 16.03 -17.57
N ARG A 276 16.36 16.86 -16.54
CA ARG A 276 17.27 17.97 -16.18
C ARG A 276 18.66 17.49 -15.77
N GLU A 277 18.74 16.35 -15.12
CA GLU A 277 19.98 15.77 -14.59
C GLU A 277 20.62 14.75 -15.55
N GLY A 278 20.07 14.57 -16.74
CA GLY A 278 20.60 13.62 -17.73
C GLY A 278 20.55 12.15 -17.27
N LEU A 279 19.60 11.79 -16.39
CA LEU A 279 19.45 10.41 -15.95
C LEU A 279 18.86 9.55 -17.06
N GLU A 280 19.35 8.32 -17.18
CA GLU A 280 18.76 7.34 -18.08
C GLU A 280 17.33 7.01 -17.67
N THR A 281 16.40 7.16 -18.62
CA THR A 281 15.01 6.78 -18.47
C THR A 281 14.63 5.78 -19.55
N TYR A 282 13.57 5.02 -19.30
CA TYR A 282 13.06 4.06 -20.26
C TYR A 282 12.62 4.78 -21.55
N GLN A 283 13.20 4.39 -22.67
CA GLN A 283 12.93 5.01 -23.98
C GLN A 283 11.78 4.36 -24.75
N GLY A 284 11.16 3.30 -24.20
CA GLY A 284 10.23 2.46 -24.95
C GLY A 284 10.95 1.60 -26.01
N ARG A 285 10.30 0.57 -26.49
CA ARG A 285 10.79 -0.06 -27.75
C ARG A 285 10.53 0.93 -28.86
N GLN A 286 11.55 1.41 -29.53
CA GLN A 286 11.40 1.95 -30.89
C GLN A 286 10.65 0.84 -31.65
N LYS A 287 9.46 1.18 -32.16
CA LYS A 287 8.77 0.30 -33.11
C LYS A 287 9.77 0.11 -34.25
N CYS A 288 10.36 -1.07 -34.38
CA CYS A 288 11.02 -1.44 -35.62
C CYS A 288 9.96 -1.29 -36.70
N LYS A 289 10.20 -0.33 -37.63
CA LYS A 289 9.39 -0.14 -38.81
C LYS A 289 9.55 -1.32 -39.74
#